data_fd88427736151b0ee3f39fef3f361d57
#
_entry.id   fd88427736151b0ee3f39fef3f361d57
#
_cell.length_a   1.000
_cell.length_b   1.000
_cell.length_c   1.000
_cell.angle_alpha   90.00
_cell.angle_beta   90.00
_cell.angle_gamma   90.00
#
_symmetry.space_group_name_H-M   'P 1'
#
loop_
_entity.id
_entity.type
_entity.pdbx_description
1 polymer ?
#
loop_
_entity_poly.entity_id
_entity_poly.type
_entity_poly.pdbx_seq_one_letter_code
_entity_poly.pdbx_strand_id
1 'polypeptide(L)'
;HSLRGIKANVYRVDPNTIIPDPVSAGNNCDEAPSDVMVGDLIKGSTKAVYYLGGDCSRYVFPNAKTYFTWYSDFENIKTISDEALAELEIGGNVTYRPGVKMIKVQSGTKVYVVDKSGTRRWVETADAARGLYGEDWSSYVDDIPDAFWTNYSTGNIVKSSQDFDREQVTLENVTINIDKDLE
;
A
#
# COMPACT_ATOMS: atom_id res chain seq x y z
N HIS A 1 -39.35 -25.94 2.73
CA HIS A 1 -39.05 -24.82 1.86
C HIS A 1 -37.54 -24.70 1.75
N SER A 2 -37.06 -25.08 0.58
CA SER A 2 -35.62 -25.10 0.20
C SER A 2 -35.12 -23.66 0.00
N LEU A 3 -34.17 -23.23 0.80
CA LEU A 3 -33.36 -22.04 0.50
C LEU A 3 -32.34 -22.42 -0.58
N ARG A 4 -32.71 -22.21 -1.83
CA ARG A 4 -31.78 -22.29 -2.96
C ARG A 4 -30.74 -21.19 -2.81
N GLY A 5 -29.48 -21.62 -2.83
CA GLY A 5 -28.30 -20.82 -2.62
C GLY A 5 -28.24 -19.55 -3.48
N ILE A 6 -28.02 -18.46 -2.80
CA ILE A 6 -27.48 -17.25 -3.38
C ILE A 6 -26.04 -17.61 -3.76
N LYS A 7 -25.78 -17.77 -5.06
CA LYS A 7 -24.40 -17.76 -5.56
C LYS A 7 -23.85 -16.37 -5.27
N ALA A 8 -23.03 -16.26 -4.26
CA ALA A 8 -22.17 -15.09 -4.11
C ALA A 8 -21.36 -14.99 -5.39
N ASN A 9 -21.62 -13.99 -6.22
CA ASN A 9 -20.71 -13.58 -7.27
C ASN A 9 -19.46 -13.08 -6.56
N VAL A 10 -18.50 -13.95 -6.38
CA VAL A 10 -17.15 -13.58 -5.98
C VAL A 10 -16.58 -12.85 -7.20
N TYR A 11 -16.71 -11.53 -7.23
CA TYR A 11 -15.95 -10.71 -8.15
C TYR A 11 -14.49 -10.95 -7.79
N ARG A 12 -13.78 -11.68 -8.65
CA ARG A 12 -12.33 -11.72 -8.59
C ARG A 12 -11.82 -10.33 -8.96
N VAL A 13 -11.55 -9.54 -7.95
CA VAL A 13 -10.84 -8.29 -8.14
C VAL A 13 -9.40 -8.66 -8.48
N ASP A 14 -8.91 -8.18 -9.62
CA ASP A 14 -7.49 -8.30 -9.96
C ASP A 14 -6.66 -7.73 -8.80
N PRO A 15 -5.77 -8.52 -8.17
CA PRO A 15 -4.94 -8.02 -7.07
C PRO A 15 -4.06 -6.84 -7.47
N ASN A 16 -3.89 -6.58 -8.77
CA ASN A 16 -3.23 -5.39 -9.28
C ASN A 16 -4.21 -4.20 -9.48
N THR A 17 -5.52 -4.39 -9.25
CA THR A 17 -6.47 -3.29 -9.33
C THR A 17 -6.15 -2.26 -8.26
N ILE A 18 -5.80 -1.06 -8.70
CA ILE A 18 -5.63 0.08 -7.83
C ILE A 18 -7.03 0.63 -7.55
N ILE A 19 -7.46 0.50 -6.30
CA ILE A 19 -8.71 1.08 -5.84
C ILE A 19 -8.33 2.44 -5.25
N PRO A 20 -8.83 3.56 -5.83
CA PRO A 20 -8.60 4.87 -5.22
C PRO A 20 -9.21 4.90 -3.82
N ASP A 21 -8.59 5.65 -2.93
CA ASP A 21 -9.12 5.84 -1.58
C ASP A 21 -10.58 6.28 -1.66
N PRO A 22 -11.49 5.65 -0.90
CA PRO A 22 -12.82 6.20 -0.76
C PRO A 22 -12.67 7.64 -0.23
N VAL A 23 -13.36 8.57 -0.85
CA VAL A 23 -13.37 9.96 -0.40
C VAL A 23 -13.83 9.94 1.06
N SER A 24 -12.92 10.14 1.98
CA SER A 24 -13.22 10.20 3.40
C SER A 24 -14.19 11.34 3.63
N ALA A 25 -15.41 11.05 4.06
CA ALA A 25 -16.35 12.08 4.44
C ALA A 25 -15.82 12.77 5.70
N GLY A 26 -15.06 13.85 5.50
CA GLY A 26 -15.13 14.97 6.41
C GLY A 26 -14.25 14.99 7.65
N ASN A 27 -13.00 14.49 7.64
CA ASN A 27 -12.05 14.91 8.67
C ASN A 27 -11.07 15.91 8.05
N ASN A 28 -11.29 17.20 8.32
CA ASN A 28 -10.32 18.24 8.02
C ASN A 28 -9.28 18.28 9.14
N CYS A 29 -8.01 18.33 8.76
CA CYS A 29 -6.95 18.63 9.69
C CYS A 29 -6.82 20.15 9.84
N ASP A 30 -6.76 20.64 11.06
CA ASP A 30 -6.72 22.09 11.34
C ASP A 30 -5.48 22.76 10.73
N GLU A 31 -4.37 22.02 10.59
CA GLU A 31 -3.12 22.48 10.00
C GLU A 31 -3.11 22.41 8.47
N ALA A 32 -4.07 21.72 7.86
CA ALA A 32 -4.14 21.59 6.40
C ALA A 32 -4.92 22.77 5.78
N PRO A 33 -4.60 23.18 4.53
CA PRO A 33 -5.45 24.08 3.78
C PRO A 33 -6.89 23.57 3.69
N SER A 34 -7.87 24.49 3.68
CA SER A 34 -9.30 24.16 3.75
C SER A 34 -9.83 23.28 2.60
N ASP A 35 -9.09 23.19 1.50
CA ASP A 35 -9.39 22.35 0.33
C ASP A 35 -8.66 21.01 0.35
N VAL A 36 -7.88 20.74 1.39
CA VAL A 36 -7.13 19.49 1.60
C VAL A 36 -7.79 18.68 2.70
N MET A 37 -8.05 17.40 2.42
CA MET A 37 -8.75 16.50 3.33
C MET A 37 -7.89 15.25 3.59
N VAL A 38 -8.19 14.57 4.68
CA VAL A 38 -7.65 13.23 4.96
C VAL A 38 -7.88 12.31 3.76
N GLY A 39 -6.83 11.58 3.37
CA GLY A 39 -6.85 10.73 2.18
C GLY A 39 -6.33 11.40 0.91
N ASP A 40 -6.15 12.72 0.91
CA ASP A 40 -5.62 13.42 -0.25
C ASP A 40 -4.12 13.16 -0.45
N LEU A 41 -3.75 13.19 -1.73
CA LEU A 41 -2.37 13.25 -2.17
C LEU A 41 -1.95 14.71 -2.30
N ILE A 42 -0.86 15.07 -1.64
CA ILE A 42 -0.36 16.44 -1.58
C ILE A 42 1.12 16.52 -1.93
N LYS A 43 1.54 17.66 -2.45
CA LYS A 43 2.95 18.01 -2.68
C LYS A 43 3.17 19.49 -2.52
N GLY A 44 4.40 19.88 -2.22
CA GLY A 44 4.87 21.26 -2.29
C GLY A 44 5.55 21.55 -3.64
N SER A 45 6.54 22.43 -3.63
CA SER A 45 7.34 22.81 -4.80
C SER A 45 8.25 21.69 -5.32
N THR A 46 8.57 20.70 -4.50
CA THR A 46 9.41 19.56 -4.86
C THR A 46 8.63 18.43 -5.56
N LYS A 47 9.35 17.39 -5.98
CA LYS A 47 8.75 16.19 -6.59
C LYS A 47 8.20 15.20 -5.55
N ALA A 48 8.45 15.42 -4.26
CA ALA A 48 7.99 14.52 -3.20
C ALA A 48 6.47 14.57 -3.09
N VAL A 49 5.83 13.40 -3.13
CA VAL A 49 4.39 13.22 -2.95
C VAL A 49 4.14 12.62 -1.57
N TYR A 50 3.14 13.13 -0.90
CA TYR A 50 2.71 12.70 0.42
C TYR A 50 1.23 12.31 0.40
N TYR A 51 0.88 11.42 1.31
CA TYR A 51 -0.49 11.08 1.65
C TYR A 51 -0.84 11.74 2.98
N LEU A 52 -1.99 12.43 3.07
CA LEU A 52 -2.47 12.99 4.33
C LEU A 52 -3.25 11.92 5.11
N GLY A 53 -2.68 11.44 6.20
CA GLY A 53 -3.25 10.39 7.04
C GLY A 53 -4.42 10.88 7.91
N GLY A 54 -5.22 9.93 8.43
CA GLY A 54 -6.30 10.19 9.38
C GLY A 54 -5.85 10.82 10.70
N ASP A 55 -4.58 10.63 11.05
CA ASP A 55 -3.91 11.25 12.18
C ASP A 55 -3.38 12.67 11.90
N CYS A 56 -3.73 13.25 10.76
CA CYS A 56 -3.27 14.55 10.28
C CYS A 56 -1.76 14.66 10.02
N SER A 57 -1.06 13.54 9.93
CA SER A 57 0.34 13.49 9.54
C SER A 57 0.49 13.22 8.05
N ARG A 58 1.57 13.72 7.45
CA ARG A 58 1.91 13.43 6.05
C ARG A 58 2.85 12.25 5.96
N TYR A 59 2.54 11.32 5.06
CA TYR A 59 3.31 10.10 4.80
C TYR A 59 3.93 10.16 3.41
N VAL A 60 5.26 10.13 3.33
CA VAL A 60 5.95 10.27 2.04
C VAL A 60 5.99 8.96 1.26
N PHE A 61 5.80 9.05 -0.05
CA PHE A 61 6.11 7.95 -0.96
C PHE A 61 7.61 7.94 -1.25
N PRO A 62 8.35 6.89 -0.85
CA PRO A 62 9.81 6.85 -1.04
C PRO A 62 10.23 6.91 -2.51
N ASN A 63 9.40 6.38 -3.40
CA ASN A 63 9.65 6.34 -4.84
C ASN A 63 8.37 6.05 -5.63
N ALA A 64 8.46 6.16 -6.95
CA ALA A 64 7.33 5.90 -7.85
C ALA A 64 6.83 4.45 -7.82
N LYS A 65 7.71 3.47 -7.59
CA LYS A 65 7.30 2.06 -7.50
C LYS A 65 6.35 1.83 -6.33
N THR A 66 6.64 2.41 -5.16
CA THR A 66 5.74 2.38 -4.00
C THR A 66 4.42 3.07 -4.34
N TYR A 67 4.48 4.26 -4.94
CA TYR A 67 3.30 5.03 -5.34
C TYR A 67 2.37 4.21 -6.25
N PHE A 68 2.91 3.59 -7.29
CA PHE A 68 2.14 2.80 -8.26
C PHE A 68 1.61 1.45 -7.72
N THR A 69 1.89 1.08 -6.49
CA THR A 69 1.14 -0.01 -5.84
C THR A 69 -0.20 0.45 -5.27
N TRP A 70 -0.39 1.76 -5.10
CA TRP A 70 -1.61 2.38 -4.55
C TRP A 70 -2.44 3.12 -5.60
N TYR A 71 -1.79 3.81 -6.55
CA TYR A 71 -2.43 4.71 -7.53
C TYR A 71 -1.97 4.40 -8.95
N SER A 72 -2.84 4.66 -9.94
CA SER A 72 -2.55 4.40 -11.37
C SER A 72 -1.85 5.55 -12.08
N ASP A 73 -2.02 6.78 -11.59
CA ASP A 73 -1.56 8.01 -12.21
C ASP A 73 -1.25 9.10 -11.17
N PHE A 74 -0.83 10.27 -11.62
CA PHE A 74 -0.52 11.43 -10.77
C PHE A 74 -1.58 12.56 -10.87
N GLU A 75 -2.76 12.29 -11.43
CA GLU A 75 -3.74 13.33 -11.79
C GLU A 75 -4.36 14.02 -10.57
N ASN A 76 -4.53 13.31 -9.45
CA ASN A 76 -5.24 13.79 -8.28
C ASN A 76 -4.34 14.35 -7.17
N ILE A 77 -3.10 14.71 -7.50
CA ILE A 77 -2.17 15.28 -6.53
C ILE A 77 -2.41 16.78 -6.39
N LYS A 78 -2.79 17.24 -5.20
CA LYS A 78 -2.97 18.65 -4.87
C LYS A 78 -1.61 19.30 -4.59
N THR A 79 -1.37 20.47 -5.21
CA THR A 79 -0.19 21.27 -4.90
C THR A 79 -0.55 22.31 -3.85
N ILE A 80 0.16 22.33 -2.74
CA ILE A 80 0.03 23.30 -1.65
C ILE A 80 1.32 24.10 -1.49
N SER A 81 1.28 25.17 -0.71
CA SER A 81 2.50 25.92 -0.43
C SER A 81 3.47 25.12 0.44
N ASP A 82 4.78 25.42 0.32
CA ASP A 82 5.78 24.73 1.15
C ASP A 82 5.61 25.05 2.64
N GLU A 83 5.11 26.26 2.96
CA GLU A 83 4.75 26.65 4.31
C GLU A 83 3.62 25.77 4.87
N ALA A 84 2.52 25.62 4.14
CA ALA A 84 1.41 24.76 4.55
C ALA A 84 1.84 23.29 4.65
N LEU A 85 2.71 22.83 3.75
CA LEU A 85 3.25 21.47 3.84
C LEU A 85 4.12 21.30 5.09
N ALA A 86 4.85 22.33 5.51
CA ALA A 86 5.72 22.28 6.70
C ALA A 86 4.95 22.24 8.02
N GLU A 87 3.71 22.78 8.07
CA GLU A 87 2.83 22.70 9.26
C GLU A 87 2.36 21.28 9.55
N LEU A 88 2.28 20.43 8.50
CA LEU A 88 1.87 19.02 8.68
C LEU A 88 3.05 18.19 9.20
N GLU A 89 2.86 17.48 10.30
CA GLU A 89 3.88 16.59 10.85
C GLU A 89 4.20 15.43 9.89
N ILE A 90 5.43 14.93 9.94
CA ILE A 90 5.86 13.75 9.17
C ILE A 90 5.51 12.49 9.96
N GLY A 91 4.54 11.73 9.48
CA GLY A 91 4.12 10.46 10.10
C GLY A 91 5.01 9.27 9.73
N GLY A 92 5.77 9.37 8.64
CA GLY A 92 6.64 8.30 8.17
C GLY A 92 6.60 8.08 6.65
N ASN A 93 6.91 6.85 6.24
CA ASN A 93 6.91 6.44 4.83
C ASN A 93 5.69 5.56 4.51
N VAL A 94 5.18 5.71 3.29
CA VAL A 94 4.25 4.74 2.71
C VAL A 94 5.03 3.50 2.30
N THR A 95 4.50 2.33 2.59
CA THR A 95 5.01 1.03 2.14
C THR A 95 4.23 0.53 0.93
N TYR A 96 4.69 -0.52 0.26
CA TYR A 96 3.94 -1.17 -0.82
C TYR A 96 2.57 -1.61 -0.32
N ARG A 97 1.57 -1.47 -1.18
CA ARG A 97 0.22 -1.97 -0.87
C ARG A 97 0.26 -3.49 -0.66
N PRO A 98 -0.34 -3.98 0.44
CA PRO A 98 -0.39 -5.40 0.73
C PRO A 98 -0.90 -6.25 -0.44
N GLY A 99 -0.24 -7.37 -0.70
CA GLY A 99 -0.62 -8.35 -1.71
C GLY A 99 -0.31 -7.97 -3.18
N VAL A 100 -0.02 -6.71 -3.51
CA VAL A 100 0.14 -6.25 -4.91
C VAL A 100 1.44 -6.77 -5.52
N LYS A 101 2.55 -6.55 -4.84
CA LYS A 101 3.89 -6.93 -5.30
C LYS A 101 4.64 -7.69 -4.21
N MET A 102 5.61 -8.47 -4.63
CA MET A 102 6.66 -8.98 -3.75
C MET A 102 7.85 -8.02 -3.77
N ILE A 103 8.62 -8.04 -2.70
CA ILE A 103 9.80 -7.19 -2.54
C ILE A 103 11.01 -8.02 -2.16
N LYS A 104 12.18 -7.55 -2.53
CA LYS A 104 13.46 -8.00 -1.99
C LYS A 104 14.38 -6.82 -1.76
N VAL A 105 15.27 -6.92 -0.79
CA VAL A 105 16.32 -5.91 -0.61
C VAL A 105 17.39 -6.08 -1.70
N GLN A 106 17.93 -4.97 -2.20
CA GLN A 106 18.91 -5.02 -3.30
C GLN A 106 20.12 -5.89 -2.99
N SER A 107 20.60 -5.85 -1.75
CA SER A 107 21.74 -6.64 -1.28
C SER A 107 21.43 -8.11 -0.98
N GLY A 108 20.15 -8.53 -1.07
CA GLY A 108 19.70 -9.86 -0.67
C GLY A 108 19.04 -10.65 -1.80
N THR A 109 18.84 -11.95 -1.54
CA THR A 109 18.20 -12.89 -2.48
C THR A 109 16.82 -13.35 -2.04
N LYS A 110 16.44 -13.14 -0.77
CA LYS A 110 15.16 -13.54 -0.24
C LYS A 110 14.04 -12.63 -0.76
N VAL A 111 12.95 -13.26 -1.19
CA VAL A 111 11.74 -12.58 -1.68
C VAL A 111 10.67 -12.61 -0.60
N TYR A 112 9.93 -11.52 -0.46
CA TYR A 112 8.93 -11.34 0.59
C TYR A 112 7.60 -10.86 -0.02
N VAL A 113 6.47 -11.39 0.45
CA VAL A 113 5.19 -10.72 0.27
C VAL A 113 5.09 -9.54 1.24
N VAL A 114 4.28 -8.56 0.90
CA VAL A 114 3.93 -7.46 1.79
C VAL A 114 2.53 -7.71 2.36
N ASP A 115 2.46 -7.78 3.66
CA ASP A 115 1.24 -7.88 4.46
C ASP A 115 0.92 -6.53 5.08
N LYS A 116 -0.22 -6.40 5.77
CA LYS A 116 -0.71 -5.18 6.41
C LYS A 116 0.38 -4.48 7.24
N SER A 117 0.30 -3.16 7.30
CA SER A 117 1.20 -2.28 8.08
C SER A 117 2.68 -2.43 7.71
N GLY A 118 2.96 -2.65 6.42
CA GLY A 118 4.32 -2.82 5.94
C GLY A 118 5.04 -4.05 6.51
N THR A 119 4.30 -5.10 6.83
CA THR A 119 4.89 -6.36 7.30
C THR A 119 5.37 -7.19 6.13
N ARG A 120 6.68 -7.45 6.04
CA ARG A 120 7.25 -8.35 5.05
C ARG A 120 7.28 -9.78 5.58
N ARG A 121 6.85 -10.75 4.77
CA ARG A 121 6.83 -12.17 5.11
C ARG A 121 7.63 -12.94 4.07
N TRP A 122 8.69 -13.61 4.51
CA TRP A 122 9.57 -14.36 3.60
C TRP A 122 8.82 -15.47 2.88
N VAL A 123 8.89 -15.50 1.55
CA VAL A 123 8.40 -16.59 0.72
C VAL A 123 9.52 -17.62 0.59
N GLU A 124 9.35 -18.77 1.24
CA GLU A 124 10.43 -19.74 1.43
C GLU A 124 10.83 -20.45 0.13
N THR A 125 9.86 -20.67 -0.78
CA THR A 125 10.06 -21.45 -2.00
C THR A 125 9.50 -20.78 -3.26
N ALA A 126 10.07 -21.10 -4.42
CA ALA A 126 9.52 -20.68 -5.70
C ALA A 126 8.12 -21.24 -5.97
N ASP A 127 7.81 -22.44 -5.44
CA ASP A 127 6.47 -23.03 -5.56
C ASP A 127 5.42 -22.23 -4.77
N ALA A 128 5.77 -21.74 -3.58
CA ALA A 128 4.92 -20.83 -2.83
C ALA A 128 4.69 -19.51 -3.60
N ALA A 129 5.75 -18.93 -4.16
CA ALA A 129 5.64 -17.71 -4.98
C ALA A 129 4.75 -17.93 -6.22
N ARG A 130 4.93 -19.05 -6.91
CA ARG A 130 4.12 -19.44 -8.07
C ARG A 130 2.65 -19.66 -7.68
N GLY A 131 2.39 -20.29 -6.56
CA GLY A 131 1.03 -20.49 -6.06
C GLY A 131 0.31 -19.18 -5.72
N LEU A 132 1.05 -18.14 -5.29
CA LEU A 132 0.51 -16.81 -4.96
C LEU A 132 0.37 -15.89 -6.18
N TYR A 133 1.36 -15.88 -7.09
CA TYR A 133 1.46 -14.88 -8.16
C TYR A 133 1.42 -15.48 -9.58
N GLY A 134 1.31 -16.80 -9.70
CA GLY A 134 1.30 -17.49 -10.99
C GLY A 134 2.69 -17.82 -11.53
N GLU A 135 2.74 -18.36 -12.76
CA GLU A 135 4.01 -18.79 -13.38
C GLU A 135 5.00 -17.63 -13.56
N ASP A 136 4.49 -16.43 -13.84
CA ASP A 136 5.30 -15.22 -14.02
C ASP A 136 5.59 -14.47 -12.70
N TRP A 137 5.56 -15.16 -11.56
CA TRP A 137 5.73 -14.57 -10.23
C TRP A 137 6.97 -13.67 -10.09
N SER A 138 8.04 -13.97 -10.82
CA SER A 138 9.27 -13.16 -10.77
C SER A 138 9.08 -11.73 -11.30
N SER A 139 8.10 -11.50 -12.18
CA SER A 139 7.73 -10.17 -12.68
C SER A 139 7.05 -9.29 -11.62
N TYR A 140 6.60 -9.90 -10.53
CA TYR A 140 6.00 -9.21 -9.39
C TYR A 140 7.02 -8.85 -8.30
N VAL A 141 8.29 -9.15 -8.47
CA VAL A 141 9.35 -8.87 -7.49
C VAL A 141 10.03 -7.55 -7.82
N ASP A 142 9.94 -6.60 -6.89
CA ASP A 142 10.64 -5.32 -6.98
C ASP A 142 11.82 -5.26 -5.99
N ASP A 143 12.91 -4.65 -6.42
CA ASP A 143 14.05 -4.36 -5.57
C ASP A 143 13.77 -3.12 -4.72
N ILE A 144 13.92 -3.26 -3.39
CA ILE A 144 13.83 -2.15 -2.44
C ILE A 144 15.25 -1.71 -2.07
N PRO A 145 15.60 -0.42 -2.21
CA PRO A 145 16.86 0.10 -1.71
C PRO A 145 17.04 -0.20 -0.21
N ASP A 146 18.27 -0.56 0.18
CA ASP A 146 18.58 -0.91 1.58
C ASP A 146 18.15 0.18 2.57
N ALA A 147 18.24 1.45 2.19
CA ALA A 147 17.79 2.58 3.00
C ALA A 147 16.30 2.54 3.36
N PHE A 148 15.45 1.95 2.52
CA PHE A 148 13.99 1.86 2.75
C PHE A 148 13.56 0.50 3.32
N TRP A 149 14.50 -0.44 3.44
CA TRP A 149 14.19 -1.77 3.98
C TRP A 149 13.72 -1.73 5.43
N THR A 150 14.16 -0.75 6.20
CA THR A 150 13.76 -0.53 7.59
C THR A 150 12.32 -0.03 7.76
N ASN A 151 11.67 0.39 6.67
CA ASN A 151 10.24 0.75 6.68
C ASN A 151 9.33 -0.48 6.87
N TYR A 152 9.90 -1.69 6.68
CA TYR A 152 9.16 -2.94 6.74
C TYR A 152 9.52 -3.72 8.01
N SER A 153 8.51 -4.12 8.76
CA SER A 153 8.66 -5.08 9.86
C SER A 153 8.74 -6.52 9.34
N THR A 154 9.12 -7.46 10.17
CA THR A 154 9.22 -8.89 9.78
C THR A 154 8.07 -9.68 10.40
N GLY A 155 7.34 -10.41 9.56
CA GLY A 155 6.28 -11.33 9.96
C GLY A 155 6.64 -12.79 9.74
N ASN A 156 5.63 -13.66 9.90
CA ASN A 156 5.78 -15.11 9.77
C ASN A 156 6.15 -15.52 8.34
N ILE A 157 6.90 -16.62 8.23
CA ILE A 157 7.32 -17.18 6.94
C ILE A 157 6.10 -17.73 6.19
N VAL A 158 6.09 -17.52 4.86
CA VAL A 158 5.15 -18.12 3.91
C VAL A 158 5.82 -19.34 3.29
N LYS A 159 5.43 -20.53 3.74
CA LYS A 159 5.98 -21.80 3.27
C LYS A 159 5.22 -22.35 2.06
N SER A 160 3.95 -21.99 1.96
CA SER A 160 3.06 -22.40 0.87
C SER A 160 2.10 -21.26 0.51
N SER A 161 1.43 -21.37 -0.64
CA SER A 161 0.40 -20.40 -1.04
C SER A 161 -0.83 -20.37 -0.12
N GLN A 162 -0.97 -21.32 0.80
CA GLN A 162 -2.06 -21.34 1.77
C GLN A 162 -1.78 -20.46 3.01
N ASP A 163 -0.52 -20.05 3.21
CA ASP A 163 -0.11 -19.26 4.37
C ASP A 163 -0.34 -17.75 4.19
N PHE A 164 -0.76 -17.32 3.00
CA PHE A 164 -1.01 -15.92 2.68
C PHE A 164 -2.11 -15.81 1.62
N ASP A 165 -3.20 -15.15 1.95
CA ASP A 165 -4.25 -14.84 0.99
C ASP A 165 -4.01 -13.45 0.37
N ARG A 166 -3.37 -13.46 -0.80
CA ARG A 166 -3.00 -12.26 -1.55
C ARG A 166 -4.20 -11.40 -1.90
N GLU A 167 -5.29 -12.02 -2.37
CA GLU A 167 -6.49 -11.30 -2.81
C GLU A 167 -7.19 -10.66 -1.60
N GLN A 168 -7.36 -11.42 -0.53
CA GLN A 168 -8.00 -10.93 0.68
C GLN A 168 -7.23 -9.76 1.30
N VAL A 169 -5.92 -9.88 1.48
CA VAL A 169 -5.13 -8.79 2.10
C VAL A 169 -5.15 -7.51 1.27
N THR A 170 -5.19 -7.62 -0.07
CA THR A 170 -5.32 -6.45 -0.95
C THR A 170 -6.69 -5.79 -0.81
N LEU A 171 -7.76 -6.57 -0.70
CA LEU A 171 -9.13 -6.07 -0.54
C LEU A 171 -9.38 -5.45 0.84
N GLU A 172 -8.77 -6.00 1.88
CA GLU A 172 -8.88 -5.47 3.25
C GLU A 172 -8.07 -4.18 3.45
N ASN A 173 -7.06 -3.92 2.62
CA ASN A 173 -6.21 -2.72 2.71
C ASN A 173 -6.41 -1.84 1.46
N VAL A 174 -7.62 -1.31 1.33
CA VAL A 174 -8.02 -0.46 0.20
C VAL A 174 -7.47 0.96 0.29
N THR A 175 -7.14 1.43 1.50
CA THR A 175 -6.55 2.75 1.74
C THR A 175 -5.28 2.66 2.56
N ILE A 176 -4.44 3.69 2.47
CA ILE A 176 -3.24 3.82 3.31
C ILE A 176 -3.63 4.02 4.78
N ASN A 177 -4.76 4.68 5.06
CA ASN A 177 -5.29 4.82 6.42
C ASN A 177 -5.58 3.46 7.05
N ILE A 178 -6.29 2.59 6.33
CA ILE A 178 -6.61 1.23 6.81
C ILE A 178 -5.32 0.41 7.00
N ASP A 179 -4.40 0.48 6.03
CA ASP A 179 -3.13 -0.26 6.11
C ASP A 179 -2.28 0.15 7.33
N LYS A 180 -2.33 1.44 7.68
CA LYS A 180 -1.52 2.01 8.76
C LYS A 180 -2.26 2.14 10.11
N ASP A 181 -3.54 1.75 10.18
CA ASP A 181 -4.42 1.96 11.34
C ASP A 181 -4.49 3.44 11.79
N LEU A 182 -4.74 4.36 10.84
CA LEU A 182 -4.80 5.81 11.08
C LEU A 182 -6.24 6.34 11.18
N GLU A 183 -7.25 5.48 11.25
CA GLU A 183 -8.67 5.86 11.36
C GLU A 183 -9.12 6.02 12.80
#